data_a00f731926589ef8114b4e1e1ae06b53
#
_entry.id   a00f731926589ef8114b4e1e1ae06b53
#
_cell.length_a   1.000
_cell.length_b   1.000
_cell.length_c   1.000
_cell.angle_alpha   90.00
_cell.angle_beta   90.00
_cell.angle_gamma   90.00
#
_symmetry.space_group_name_H-M   'P 1'
#
loop_
_entity.id
_entity.type
_entity.pdbx_description
1 polymer ?
#
loop_
_entity_poly.entity_id
_entity_poly.type
_entity_poly.pdbx_seq_one_letter_code
_entity_poly.pdbx_strand_id
1 'polypeptide(L)'
;MIITTHIYIATKSATITALFPLLQVITNLIANISAPLIINRFPSYTLLYTLQWLKTVFLLLLMILFPVLSTNIIALLTFIFVISLCSGWGAPLLYGILPRLTPKEKLVKVNSIFSFSTQIVQAVAYSFTSIVVLLIGATSTLMINNILMIFGCIALHFSLRSIHTERIADSPSSKSTVLLEGWKLLFQNPSLRTVTYMDLIETFAGTIWIGAITMAYVTTILHKGEEWWGYINTSYYVGTLIGGLLAWKMSSYIQNNLIRSMSIGSLMFSILTFLYGMTSSGFIALFLCVLMGPCYQIRDISQTTVLQSSVAPALLSKMYTAHGALLSTASGLSMLSIGIITDMFGVRTIYIIASILILCSACLSFSLLKYHKTEQNDISL
;
A
#
# COMPACT_ATOMS: atom_id res chain seq x y z
N MET A 1 -6.96 -8.15 -12.15
CA MET A 1 -6.44 -8.84 -13.34
C MET A 1 -7.57 -9.42 -14.21
N ILE A 2 -8.39 -10.38 -13.74
CA ILE A 2 -9.52 -10.95 -14.53
C ILE A 2 -10.41 -9.86 -15.14
N ILE A 3 -10.88 -8.93 -14.33
CA ILE A 3 -11.77 -7.84 -14.75
C ILE A 3 -11.09 -6.89 -15.73
N THR A 4 -9.85 -6.51 -15.45
CA THR A 4 -9.07 -5.62 -16.34
C THR A 4 -8.86 -6.26 -17.71
N THR A 5 -8.49 -7.54 -17.73
CA THR A 5 -8.34 -8.30 -18.97
C THR A 5 -9.66 -8.42 -19.71
N HIS A 6 -10.76 -8.69 -18.98
CA HIS A 6 -12.10 -8.78 -19.59
C HIS A 6 -12.53 -7.46 -20.23
N ILE A 7 -12.37 -6.33 -19.51
CA ILE A 7 -12.69 -4.99 -20.06
C ILE A 7 -11.87 -4.72 -21.32
N TYR A 8 -10.58 -5.05 -21.32
CA TYR A 8 -9.73 -4.85 -22.50
C TYR A 8 -10.18 -5.70 -23.69
N ILE A 9 -10.48 -6.98 -23.48
CA ILE A 9 -10.93 -7.88 -24.53
C ILE A 9 -12.27 -7.42 -25.10
N ALA A 10 -13.21 -7.00 -24.24
CA ALA A 10 -14.55 -6.57 -24.63
C ALA A 10 -14.56 -5.22 -25.36
N THR A 11 -13.69 -4.28 -24.97
CA THR A 11 -13.72 -2.90 -25.50
C THR A 11 -12.60 -2.63 -26.49
N LYS A 12 -11.53 -3.42 -26.47
CA LYS A 12 -10.26 -3.19 -27.20
C LYS A 12 -9.73 -1.76 -27.00
N SER A 13 -10.09 -1.13 -25.88
CA SER A 13 -9.72 0.23 -25.52
C SER A 13 -8.84 0.25 -24.26
N ALA A 14 -7.61 0.70 -24.40
CA ALA A 14 -6.71 0.91 -23.27
C ALA A 14 -7.25 2.01 -22.31
N THR A 15 -7.90 3.03 -22.88
CA THR A 15 -8.50 4.13 -22.09
C THR A 15 -9.62 3.63 -21.17
N ILE A 16 -10.53 2.81 -21.69
CA ILE A 16 -11.62 2.23 -20.87
C ILE A 16 -11.04 1.27 -19.83
N THR A 17 -10.03 0.52 -20.18
CA THR A 17 -9.34 -0.38 -19.23
C THR A 17 -8.66 0.40 -18.09
N ALA A 18 -8.10 1.57 -18.39
CA ALA A 18 -7.49 2.45 -17.40
C ALA A 18 -8.50 3.08 -16.41
N LEU A 19 -9.80 3.09 -16.74
CA LEU A 19 -10.84 3.52 -15.79
C LEU A 19 -10.89 2.63 -14.55
N PHE A 20 -10.52 1.35 -14.64
CA PHE A 20 -10.54 0.43 -13.50
C PHE A 20 -9.58 0.87 -12.36
N PRO A 21 -8.26 1.03 -12.59
CA PRO A 21 -7.36 1.52 -11.54
C PRO A 21 -7.68 2.95 -11.10
N LEU A 22 -8.12 3.82 -12.01
CA LEU A 22 -8.55 5.17 -11.66
C LEU A 22 -9.76 5.15 -10.70
N LEU A 23 -10.75 4.31 -10.98
CA LEU A 23 -11.91 4.11 -10.11
C LEU A 23 -11.49 3.64 -8.73
N GLN A 24 -10.51 2.73 -8.63
CA GLN A 24 -9.98 2.28 -7.33
C GLN A 24 -9.35 3.41 -6.53
N VAL A 25 -8.55 4.27 -7.16
CA VAL A 25 -7.93 5.44 -6.50
C VAL A 25 -9.01 6.40 -5.99
N ILE A 26 -9.99 6.74 -6.83
CA ILE A 26 -11.11 7.62 -6.45
C ILE A 26 -11.92 7.00 -5.30
N THR A 27 -12.22 5.71 -5.40
CA THR A 27 -13.00 5.00 -4.37
C THR A 27 -12.24 4.95 -3.04
N ASN A 28 -10.92 4.69 -3.07
CA ASN A 28 -10.09 4.71 -1.87
C ASN A 28 -10.06 6.11 -1.23
N LEU A 29 -10.00 7.18 -2.03
CA LEU A 29 -10.07 8.53 -1.53
C LEU A 29 -11.41 8.81 -0.83
N ILE A 30 -12.54 8.47 -1.48
CA ILE A 30 -13.89 8.61 -0.92
C ILE A 30 -14.02 7.78 0.36
N ALA A 31 -13.53 6.55 0.35
CA ALA A 31 -13.54 5.66 1.51
C ALA A 31 -12.76 6.26 2.69
N ASN A 32 -11.54 6.73 2.46
CA ASN A 32 -10.69 7.30 3.50
C ASN A 32 -11.29 8.59 4.08
N ILE A 33 -11.90 9.46 3.26
CA ILE A 33 -12.56 10.69 3.73
C ILE A 33 -13.82 10.35 4.56
N SER A 34 -14.60 9.35 4.15
CA SER A 34 -15.87 8.99 4.82
C SER A 34 -15.68 8.02 5.99
N ALA A 35 -14.58 7.26 6.05
CA ALA A 35 -14.33 6.24 7.06
C ALA A 35 -14.45 6.72 8.51
N PRO A 36 -14.00 7.93 8.92
CA PRO A 36 -14.13 8.39 10.30
C PRO A 36 -15.58 8.42 10.79
N LEU A 37 -16.54 8.74 9.90
CA LEU A 37 -17.97 8.78 10.24
C LEU A 37 -18.54 7.41 10.57
N ILE A 38 -17.99 6.36 9.93
CA ILE A 38 -18.41 4.97 10.13
C ILE A 38 -17.69 4.36 11.33
N ILE A 39 -16.37 4.60 11.44
CA ILE A 39 -15.53 4.10 12.53
C ILE A 39 -16.01 4.58 13.89
N ASN A 40 -16.50 5.82 13.99
CA ASN A 40 -17.05 6.36 15.24
C ASN A 40 -18.38 5.73 15.68
N ARG A 41 -19.13 5.14 14.73
CA ARG A 41 -20.46 4.58 15.04
C ARG A 41 -20.42 3.12 15.47
N PHE A 42 -19.43 2.37 15.02
CA PHE A 42 -19.35 0.94 15.21
C PHE A 42 -18.04 0.52 15.86
N PRO A 43 -18.03 -0.52 16.70
CA PRO A 43 -16.79 -1.10 17.20
C PRO A 43 -15.87 -1.54 16.07
N SER A 44 -14.58 -1.20 16.13
CA SER A 44 -13.63 -1.41 15.05
C SER A 44 -13.57 -2.87 14.56
N TYR A 45 -13.65 -3.82 15.49
CA TYR A 45 -13.62 -5.26 15.15
C TYR A 45 -14.90 -5.71 14.43
N THR A 46 -16.06 -5.30 14.95
CA THR A 46 -17.36 -5.62 14.33
C THR A 46 -17.43 -5.00 12.94
N LEU A 47 -16.99 -3.77 12.80
CA LEU A 47 -16.99 -3.07 11.52
C LEU A 47 -16.07 -3.76 10.51
N LEU A 48 -14.82 -4.11 10.90
CA LEU A 48 -13.89 -4.83 10.03
C LEU A 48 -14.48 -6.15 9.54
N TYR A 49 -15.04 -6.93 10.47
CA TYR A 49 -15.69 -8.19 10.15
C TYR A 49 -16.89 -8.02 9.20
N THR A 50 -17.76 -7.05 9.47
CA THR A 50 -18.94 -6.78 8.65
C THR A 50 -18.54 -6.33 7.24
N LEU A 51 -17.55 -5.43 7.11
CA LEU A 51 -17.04 -4.97 5.83
C LEU A 51 -16.42 -6.12 5.01
N GLN A 52 -15.72 -7.02 5.67
CA GLN A 52 -15.11 -8.17 5.00
C GLN A 52 -16.16 -9.14 4.47
N TRP A 53 -17.23 -9.43 5.26
CA TRP A 53 -18.36 -10.22 4.78
C TRP A 53 -19.12 -9.53 3.66
N LEU A 54 -19.39 -8.23 3.79
CA LEU A 54 -20.08 -7.47 2.77
C LEU A 54 -19.30 -7.50 1.43
N LYS A 55 -17.99 -7.30 1.49
CA LYS A 55 -17.09 -7.45 0.34
C LYS A 55 -17.18 -8.86 -0.28
N THR A 56 -17.18 -9.89 0.55
CA THR A 56 -17.28 -11.29 0.09
C THR A 56 -18.61 -11.56 -0.60
N VAL A 57 -19.72 -11.06 -0.05
CA VAL A 57 -21.05 -11.15 -0.67
C VAL A 57 -21.09 -10.45 -2.01
N PHE A 58 -20.54 -9.23 -2.12
CA PHE A 58 -20.49 -8.52 -3.40
C PHE A 58 -19.58 -9.22 -4.42
N LEU A 59 -18.49 -9.84 -4.00
CA LEU A 59 -17.64 -10.66 -4.88
C LEU A 59 -18.37 -11.93 -5.35
N LEU A 60 -19.17 -12.56 -4.48
CA LEU A 60 -20.00 -13.70 -4.84
C LEU A 60 -21.09 -13.31 -5.85
N LEU A 61 -21.78 -12.19 -5.60
CA LEU A 61 -22.77 -11.66 -6.52
C LEU A 61 -22.13 -11.27 -7.87
N LEU A 62 -20.94 -10.66 -7.85
CA LEU A 62 -20.19 -10.36 -9.07
C LEU A 62 -19.87 -11.64 -9.86
N MET A 63 -19.49 -12.72 -9.18
CA MET A 63 -19.22 -14.01 -9.83
C MET A 63 -20.50 -14.60 -10.47
N ILE A 64 -21.61 -14.62 -9.74
CA ILE A 64 -22.89 -15.19 -10.22
C ILE A 64 -23.45 -14.36 -11.38
N LEU A 65 -23.39 -13.03 -11.26
CA LEU A 65 -23.91 -12.11 -12.26
C LEU A 65 -22.88 -11.75 -13.35
N PHE A 66 -21.69 -12.34 -13.32
CA PHE A 66 -20.61 -12.02 -14.26
C PHE A 66 -21.03 -12.12 -15.74
N PRO A 67 -21.80 -13.14 -16.17
CA PRO A 67 -22.25 -13.22 -17.57
C PRO A 67 -23.10 -12.03 -18.01
N VAL A 68 -23.91 -11.47 -17.11
CA VAL A 68 -24.75 -10.29 -17.37
C VAL A 68 -23.96 -9.00 -17.20
N LEU A 69 -23.16 -8.89 -16.13
CA LEU A 69 -22.34 -7.70 -15.86
C LEU A 69 -21.25 -7.49 -16.90
N SER A 70 -20.75 -8.56 -17.49
CA SER A 70 -19.72 -8.51 -18.54
C SER A 70 -20.19 -7.81 -19.82
N THR A 71 -21.50 -7.78 -20.07
CA THR A 71 -22.10 -7.07 -21.21
C THR A 71 -22.35 -5.59 -20.93
N ASN A 72 -22.37 -5.18 -19.64
CA ASN A 72 -22.62 -3.80 -19.24
C ASN A 72 -21.48 -3.28 -18.34
N ILE A 73 -20.56 -2.53 -18.96
CA ILE A 73 -19.37 -2.01 -18.30
C ILE A 73 -19.72 -1.10 -17.13
N ILE A 74 -20.78 -0.29 -17.22
CA ILE A 74 -21.21 0.63 -16.15
C ILE A 74 -21.63 -0.18 -14.92
N ALA A 75 -22.44 -1.22 -15.11
CA ALA A 75 -22.86 -2.10 -14.02
C ALA A 75 -21.66 -2.80 -13.39
N LEU A 76 -20.71 -3.30 -14.20
CA LEU A 76 -19.48 -3.92 -13.73
C LEU A 76 -18.64 -2.94 -12.88
N LEU A 77 -18.43 -1.71 -13.35
CA LEU A 77 -17.70 -0.67 -12.64
C LEU A 77 -18.40 -0.28 -11.32
N THR A 78 -19.73 -0.28 -11.29
CA THR A 78 -20.50 -0.01 -10.06
C THR A 78 -20.27 -1.10 -9.00
N PHE A 79 -20.27 -2.37 -9.38
CA PHE A 79 -19.93 -3.45 -8.45
C PHE A 79 -18.50 -3.32 -7.91
N ILE A 80 -17.54 -2.99 -8.79
CA ILE A 80 -16.14 -2.76 -8.40
C ILE A 80 -16.04 -1.58 -7.44
N PHE A 81 -16.78 -0.50 -7.68
CA PHE A 81 -16.82 0.66 -6.79
C PHE A 81 -17.24 0.26 -5.38
N VAL A 82 -18.33 -0.51 -5.22
CA VAL A 82 -18.81 -0.96 -3.91
C VAL A 82 -17.80 -1.88 -3.22
N ILE A 83 -17.22 -2.84 -3.95
CA ILE A 83 -16.20 -3.75 -3.41
C ILE A 83 -14.95 -2.97 -2.95
N SER A 84 -14.51 -2.00 -3.74
CA SER A 84 -13.37 -1.15 -3.42
C SER A 84 -13.66 -0.22 -2.23
N LEU A 85 -14.89 0.26 -2.10
CA LEU A 85 -15.33 1.07 -0.96
C LEU A 85 -15.24 0.29 0.35
N CYS A 86 -15.74 -0.96 0.37
CA CYS A 86 -15.61 -1.85 1.52
C CYS A 86 -14.15 -2.11 1.90
N SER A 87 -13.28 -2.29 0.90
CA SER A 87 -11.83 -2.47 1.11
C SER A 87 -11.18 -1.21 1.68
N GLY A 88 -11.51 -0.04 1.14
CA GLY A 88 -10.97 1.26 1.58
C GLY A 88 -11.38 1.61 3.01
N TRP A 89 -12.61 1.28 3.44
CA TRP A 89 -13.03 1.45 4.84
C TRP A 89 -12.37 0.42 5.78
N GLY A 90 -12.05 -0.77 5.29
CA GLY A 90 -11.42 -1.84 6.08
C GLY A 90 -9.93 -1.60 6.35
N ALA A 91 -9.21 -0.99 5.43
CA ALA A 91 -7.76 -0.81 5.54
C ALA A 91 -7.31 -0.01 6.77
N PRO A 92 -7.86 1.18 7.09
CA PRO A 92 -7.49 1.93 8.29
C PRO A 92 -7.79 1.17 9.59
N LEU A 93 -8.85 0.35 9.59
CA LEU A 93 -9.20 -0.49 10.74
C LEU A 93 -8.15 -1.57 10.95
N LEU A 94 -7.73 -2.25 9.88
CA LEU A 94 -6.72 -3.31 9.95
C LEU A 94 -5.39 -2.77 10.51
N TYR A 95 -4.89 -1.66 9.96
CA TYR A 95 -3.67 -1.02 10.46
C TYR A 95 -3.80 -0.49 11.88
N GLY A 96 -4.99 -0.04 12.30
CA GLY A 96 -5.26 0.43 13.65
C GLY A 96 -5.44 -0.69 14.69
N ILE A 97 -5.85 -1.90 14.29
CA ILE A 97 -6.03 -3.04 15.19
C ILE A 97 -4.69 -3.67 15.58
N LEU A 98 -3.75 -3.77 14.66
CA LEU A 98 -2.49 -4.45 14.86
C LEU A 98 -1.71 -3.95 16.11
N PRO A 99 -1.53 -2.63 16.31
CA PRO A 99 -0.89 -2.11 17.53
C PRO A 99 -1.69 -2.25 18.82
N ARG A 100 -3.02 -2.47 18.72
CA ARG A 100 -3.85 -2.74 19.92
C ARG A 100 -3.60 -4.15 20.48
N LEU A 101 -3.19 -5.07 19.61
CA LEU A 101 -2.95 -6.47 19.94
C LEU A 101 -1.46 -6.76 20.23
N THR A 102 -0.60 -5.77 20.06
CA THR A 102 0.85 -5.96 20.09
C THR A 102 1.53 -4.95 21.02
N PRO A 103 2.37 -5.40 21.96
CA PRO A 103 3.22 -4.49 22.72
C PRO A 103 4.11 -3.64 21.80
N LYS A 104 4.35 -2.38 22.18
CA LYS A 104 5.12 -1.43 21.35
C LYS A 104 6.50 -1.97 20.95
N GLU A 105 7.15 -2.70 21.85
CA GLU A 105 8.49 -3.28 21.67
C GLU A 105 8.53 -4.39 20.61
N LYS A 106 7.37 -4.94 20.22
CA LYS A 106 7.23 -6.02 19.22
C LYS A 106 6.61 -5.54 17.90
N LEU A 107 6.31 -4.26 17.77
CA LEU A 107 5.64 -3.73 16.56
C LEU A 107 6.44 -3.98 15.28
N VAL A 108 7.76 -3.76 15.29
CA VAL A 108 8.61 -4.05 14.12
C VAL A 108 8.51 -5.51 13.72
N LYS A 109 8.56 -6.43 14.70
CA LYS A 109 8.47 -7.87 14.42
C LYS A 109 7.14 -8.24 13.77
N VAL A 110 6.03 -7.71 14.29
CA VAL A 110 4.69 -8.00 13.79
C VAL A 110 4.48 -7.34 12.43
N ASN A 111 4.91 -6.10 12.24
CA ASN A 111 4.86 -5.42 10.95
C ASN A 111 5.72 -6.15 9.89
N SER A 112 6.89 -6.69 10.27
CA SER A 112 7.73 -7.47 9.37
C SER A 112 7.03 -8.75 8.91
N ILE A 113 6.39 -9.49 9.81
CA ILE A 113 5.63 -10.70 9.47
C ILE A 113 4.43 -10.35 8.59
N PHE A 114 3.70 -9.29 8.92
CA PHE A 114 2.55 -8.84 8.15
C PHE A 114 2.97 -8.44 6.73
N SER A 115 4.02 -7.63 6.59
CA SER A 115 4.55 -7.19 5.30
C SER A 115 5.08 -8.38 4.48
N PHE A 116 5.86 -9.27 5.09
CA PHE A 116 6.36 -10.49 4.44
C PHE A 116 5.23 -11.37 3.92
N SER A 117 4.19 -11.62 4.74
CA SER A 117 3.02 -12.39 4.34
C SER A 117 2.28 -11.74 3.17
N THR A 118 2.10 -10.41 3.22
CA THR A 118 1.46 -9.65 2.15
C THR A 118 2.23 -9.75 0.83
N GLN A 119 3.58 -9.65 0.89
CA GLN A 119 4.44 -9.79 -0.28
C GLN A 119 4.38 -11.19 -0.90
N ILE A 120 4.34 -12.25 -0.07
CA ILE A 120 4.15 -13.62 -0.59
C ILE A 120 2.82 -13.73 -1.32
N VAL A 121 1.73 -13.29 -0.70
CA VAL A 121 0.39 -13.36 -1.31
C VAL A 121 0.35 -12.58 -2.62
N GLN A 122 0.92 -11.38 -2.67
CA GLN A 122 0.99 -10.59 -3.89
C GLN A 122 1.83 -11.28 -4.97
N ALA A 123 3.03 -11.75 -4.65
CA ALA A 123 3.90 -12.43 -5.60
C ALA A 123 3.21 -13.67 -6.19
N VAL A 124 2.59 -14.51 -5.34
CA VAL A 124 1.83 -15.68 -5.77
C VAL A 124 0.62 -15.26 -6.63
N ALA A 125 -0.15 -14.27 -6.17
CA ALA A 125 -1.33 -13.82 -6.92
C ALA A 125 -0.96 -13.28 -8.31
N TYR A 126 0.07 -12.47 -8.44
CA TYR A 126 0.49 -11.93 -9.74
C TYR A 126 1.06 -13.01 -10.67
N SER A 127 1.84 -13.95 -10.14
CA SER A 127 2.47 -15.00 -10.95
C SER A 127 1.47 -16.07 -11.40
N PHE A 128 0.58 -16.49 -10.51
CA PHE A 128 -0.29 -17.64 -10.78
C PHE A 128 -1.67 -17.27 -11.35
N THR A 129 -2.20 -16.08 -11.11
CA THR A 129 -3.56 -15.73 -11.56
C THR A 129 -3.73 -15.88 -13.07
N SER A 130 -2.76 -15.45 -13.87
CA SER A 130 -2.82 -15.57 -15.33
C SER A 130 -2.86 -17.03 -15.78
N ILE A 131 -2.03 -17.86 -15.17
CA ILE A 131 -1.94 -19.30 -15.46
C ILE A 131 -3.25 -19.99 -15.08
N VAL A 132 -3.77 -19.70 -13.89
CA VAL A 132 -5.03 -20.27 -13.40
C VAL A 132 -6.19 -19.86 -14.31
N VAL A 133 -6.26 -18.58 -14.71
CA VAL A 133 -7.30 -18.11 -15.64
C VAL A 133 -7.21 -18.82 -16.99
N LEU A 134 -6.01 -19.06 -17.51
CA LEU A 134 -5.81 -19.78 -18.77
C LEU A 134 -6.21 -21.27 -18.68
N LEU A 135 -5.91 -21.92 -17.54
CA LEU A 135 -6.16 -23.36 -17.38
C LEU A 135 -7.62 -23.68 -17.04
N ILE A 136 -8.26 -22.91 -16.18
CA ILE A 136 -9.60 -23.22 -15.66
C ILE A 136 -10.66 -22.15 -15.95
N GLY A 137 -10.27 -21.07 -16.62
CA GLY A 137 -11.16 -19.97 -17.00
C GLY A 137 -11.42 -18.94 -15.90
N ALA A 138 -12.00 -17.81 -16.29
CA ALA A 138 -12.24 -16.66 -15.39
C ALA A 138 -13.25 -16.98 -14.27
N THR A 139 -14.35 -17.66 -14.60
CA THR A 139 -15.41 -17.99 -13.62
C THR A 139 -14.90 -18.92 -12.52
N SER A 140 -14.16 -19.99 -12.88
CA SER A 140 -13.59 -20.91 -11.91
C SER A 140 -12.54 -20.21 -11.02
N THR A 141 -11.76 -19.29 -11.58
CA THR A 141 -10.81 -18.49 -10.83
C THR A 141 -11.52 -17.55 -9.83
N LEU A 142 -12.64 -16.94 -10.22
CA LEU A 142 -13.47 -16.14 -9.31
C LEU A 142 -14.08 -17.01 -8.20
N MET A 143 -14.45 -18.26 -8.51
CA MET A 143 -14.95 -19.22 -7.51
C MET A 143 -13.87 -19.54 -6.46
N ILE A 144 -12.64 -19.84 -6.88
CA ILE A 144 -11.51 -20.07 -5.96
C ILE A 144 -11.29 -18.83 -5.08
N ASN A 145 -11.28 -17.63 -5.67
CA ASN A 145 -11.13 -16.38 -4.92
C ASN A 145 -12.23 -16.23 -3.85
N ASN A 146 -13.49 -16.51 -4.18
CA ASN A 146 -14.60 -16.44 -3.22
C ASN A 146 -14.44 -17.46 -2.09
N ILE A 147 -14.03 -18.69 -2.39
CA ILE A 147 -13.75 -19.72 -1.37
C ILE A 147 -12.66 -19.23 -0.41
N LEU A 148 -11.55 -18.71 -0.93
CA LEU A 148 -10.47 -18.15 -0.11
C LEU A 148 -10.95 -16.97 0.75
N MET A 149 -11.80 -16.10 0.21
CA MET A 149 -12.39 -14.99 0.97
C MET A 149 -13.29 -15.45 2.08
N ILE A 150 -14.10 -16.49 1.87
CA ILE A 150 -14.95 -17.10 2.91
C ILE A 150 -14.08 -17.69 4.03
N PHE A 151 -13.02 -18.45 3.68
CA PHE A 151 -12.06 -18.94 4.66
C PHE A 151 -11.41 -17.81 5.46
N GLY A 152 -11.00 -16.71 4.78
CA GLY A 152 -10.48 -15.51 5.43
C GLY A 152 -11.47 -14.87 6.40
N CYS A 153 -12.75 -14.77 6.04
CA CYS A 153 -13.81 -14.26 6.90
C CYS A 153 -14.03 -15.15 8.14
N ILE A 154 -14.02 -16.46 7.95
CA ILE A 154 -14.15 -17.43 9.04
C ILE A 154 -12.96 -17.34 9.99
N ALA A 155 -11.73 -17.32 9.46
CA ALA A 155 -10.51 -17.16 10.25
C ALA A 155 -10.51 -15.84 11.04
N LEU A 156 -10.93 -14.75 10.42
CA LEU A 156 -11.07 -13.45 11.07
C LEU A 156 -12.11 -13.50 12.20
N HIS A 157 -13.25 -14.17 11.99
CA HIS A 157 -14.27 -14.33 13.01
C HIS A 157 -13.73 -15.04 14.26
N PHE A 158 -13.05 -16.17 14.10
CA PHE A 158 -12.47 -16.90 15.22
C PHE A 158 -11.35 -16.12 15.91
N SER A 159 -10.51 -15.42 15.15
CA SER A 159 -9.42 -14.60 15.69
C SER A 159 -9.94 -13.41 16.51
N LEU A 160 -11.04 -12.77 16.10
CA LEU A 160 -11.58 -11.59 16.77
C LEU A 160 -12.55 -11.92 17.90
N ARG A 161 -13.11 -13.13 17.95
CA ARG A 161 -14.09 -13.54 18.96
C ARG A 161 -13.55 -13.49 20.40
N SER A 162 -12.25 -13.72 20.58
CA SER A 162 -11.58 -13.70 21.90
C SER A 162 -11.19 -12.30 22.36
N ILE A 163 -11.32 -11.29 21.48
CA ILE A 163 -10.89 -9.92 21.78
C ILE A 163 -12.07 -9.16 22.36
N HIS A 164 -12.01 -8.86 23.65
CA HIS A 164 -13.01 -8.03 24.32
C HIS A 164 -12.96 -6.62 23.76
N THR A 165 -14.08 -6.19 23.16
CA THR A 165 -14.19 -4.90 22.50
C THR A 165 -14.57 -3.85 23.54
N GLU A 166 -13.61 -3.09 24.02
CA GLU A 166 -13.94 -1.81 24.65
C GLU A 166 -14.53 -0.89 23.56
N ARG A 167 -15.80 -0.55 23.70
CA ARG A 167 -16.37 0.59 23.01
C ARG A 167 -15.58 1.81 23.46
N ILE A 168 -14.86 2.44 22.54
CA ILE A 168 -14.40 3.79 22.78
C ILE A 168 -15.70 4.62 22.79
N ALA A 169 -16.20 4.88 24.00
CA ALA A 169 -17.30 5.80 24.20
C ALA A 169 -16.77 7.21 23.93
N ASP A 170 -16.74 7.60 22.65
CA ASP A 170 -16.49 8.99 22.29
C ASP A 170 -17.72 9.80 22.71
N SER A 171 -17.48 10.89 23.44
CA SER A 171 -18.43 11.96 23.70
C SER A 171 -19.10 12.40 22.37
N PRO A 172 -20.36 12.85 22.39
CA PRO A 172 -21.09 13.29 21.21
C PRO A 172 -20.37 14.49 20.56
N SER A 173 -19.42 14.22 19.69
CA SER A 173 -18.68 15.25 18.95
C SER A 173 -19.39 15.54 17.61
N SER A 174 -19.33 16.81 17.17
CA SER A 174 -19.84 17.21 15.87
C SER A 174 -19.22 16.38 14.75
N LYS A 175 -19.98 16.08 13.68
CA LYS A 175 -19.47 15.34 12.51
C LYS A 175 -18.22 15.99 11.91
N SER A 176 -18.13 17.31 11.93
CA SER A 176 -16.95 18.07 11.45
C SER A 176 -15.73 17.83 12.34
N THR A 177 -15.90 17.76 13.64
CA THR A 177 -14.81 17.46 14.58
C THR A 177 -14.24 16.05 14.33
N VAL A 178 -15.12 15.07 14.13
CA VAL A 178 -14.74 13.69 13.84
C VAL A 178 -13.92 13.58 12.55
N LEU A 179 -14.34 14.29 11.49
CA LEU A 179 -13.63 14.30 10.22
C LEU A 179 -12.25 14.96 10.31
N LEU A 180 -12.13 16.02 11.12
CA LEU A 180 -10.89 16.80 11.23
C LEU A 180 -9.90 16.22 12.24
N GLU A 181 -10.32 15.34 13.14
CA GLU A 181 -9.47 14.81 14.21
C GLU A 181 -8.24 14.07 13.67
N GLY A 182 -8.41 13.21 12.67
CA GLY A 182 -7.30 12.51 12.02
C GLY A 182 -6.30 13.46 11.36
N TRP A 183 -6.79 14.51 10.71
CA TRP A 183 -5.95 15.55 10.11
C TRP A 183 -5.17 16.34 11.15
N LYS A 184 -5.84 16.73 12.24
CA LYS A 184 -5.22 17.42 13.35
C LYS A 184 -4.08 16.61 13.96
N LEU A 185 -4.30 15.30 14.19
CA LEU A 185 -3.27 14.39 14.68
C LEU A 185 -2.05 14.35 13.77
N LEU A 186 -2.25 14.20 12.44
CA LEU A 186 -1.16 14.12 11.47
C LEU A 186 -0.27 15.36 11.48
N PHE A 187 -0.85 16.56 11.58
CA PHE A 187 -0.10 17.80 11.43
C PHE A 187 0.40 18.39 12.73
N GLN A 188 -0.19 18.04 13.88
CA GLN A 188 0.25 18.52 15.20
C GLN A 188 1.46 17.76 15.75
N ASN A 189 1.58 16.46 15.47
CA ASN A 189 2.73 15.67 15.92
C ASN A 189 3.87 15.76 14.89
N PRO A 190 5.06 16.26 15.27
CA PRO A 190 6.19 16.42 14.35
C PRO A 190 6.62 15.11 13.67
N SER A 191 6.63 13.99 14.42
CA SER A 191 7.00 12.68 13.88
C SER A 191 6.00 12.20 12.85
N LEU A 192 4.69 12.30 13.15
CA LEU A 192 3.63 11.94 12.20
C LEU A 192 3.67 12.79 10.93
N ARG A 193 3.82 14.10 11.11
CA ARG A 193 3.89 15.05 10.01
C ARG A 193 5.07 14.75 9.08
N THR A 194 6.25 14.52 9.64
CA THR A 194 7.44 14.22 8.83
C THR A 194 7.32 12.90 8.10
N VAL A 195 6.87 11.83 8.76
CA VAL A 195 6.66 10.54 8.10
C VAL A 195 5.56 10.66 7.04
N THR A 196 4.49 11.41 7.27
CA THR A 196 3.45 11.65 6.26
C THR A 196 4.01 12.38 5.03
N TYR A 197 4.88 13.37 5.20
CA TYR A 197 5.53 14.02 4.06
C TYR A 197 6.49 13.08 3.32
N MET A 198 7.22 12.22 4.03
CA MET A 198 8.03 11.18 3.42
C MET A 198 7.15 10.25 2.58
N ASP A 199 6.07 9.72 3.15
CA ASP A 199 5.15 8.81 2.46
C ASP A 199 4.50 9.46 1.23
N LEU A 200 4.16 10.75 1.29
CA LEU A 200 3.65 11.51 0.14
C LEU A 200 4.67 11.58 -1.00
N ILE A 201 5.90 11.97 -0.68
CA ILE A 201 6.99 12.07 -1.64
C ILE A 201 7.29 10.70 -2.26
N GLU A 202 7.34 9.67 -1.41
CA GLU A 202 7.64 8.30 -1.82
C GLU A 202 6.49 7.65 -2.61
N THR A 203 5.24 7.99 -2.29
CA THR A 203 4.08 7.57 -3.09
C THR A 203 4.15 8.18 -4.47
N PHE A 204 4.50 9.46 -4.56
CA PHE A 204 4.70 10.13 -5.84
C PHE A 204 5.84 9.49 -6.63
N ALA A 205 7.01 9.30 -6.00
CA ALA A 205 8.16 8.65 -6.62
C ALA A 205 7.90 7.17 -6.97
N GLY A 206 7.13 6.44 -6.16
CA GLY A 206 6.84 5.02 -6.35
C GLY A 206 6.02 4.69 -7.60
N THR A 207 5.34 5.67 -8.17
CA THR A 207 4.53 5.51 -9.38
C THR A 207 5.36 5.15 -10.62
N ILE A 208 6.67 5.36 -10.61
CA ILE A 208 7.59 4.92 -11.68
C ILE A 208 7.60 3.39 -11.89
N TRP A 209 7.22 2.63 -10.86
CA TRP A 209 7.13 1.16 -10.93
C TRP A 209 5.81 0.66 -11.53
N ILE A 210 4.94 1.55 -12.01
CA ILE A 210 3.74 1.16 -12.75
C ILE A 210 4.16 0.47 -14.06
N GLY A 211 3.45 -0.58 -14.42
CA GLY A 211 3.78 -1.48 -15.52
C GLY A 211 4.12 -0.79 -16.84
N ALA A 212 3.44 0.31 -17.20
CA ALA A 212 3.70 1.05 -18.44
C ALA A 212 5.09 1.71 -18.45
N ILE A 213 5.50 2.34 -17.34
CA ILE A 213 6.81 3.02 -17.22
C ILE A 213 7.94 1.98 -17.23
N THR A 214 7.76 0.90 -16.47
CA THR A 214 8.74 -0.19 -16.43
C THR A 214 8.86 -0.87 -17.81
N MET A 215 7.75 -1.05 -18.53
CA MET A 215 7.76 -1.59 -19.90
C MET A 215 8.50 -0.65 -20.87
N ALA A 216 8.23 0.65 -20.80
CA ALA A 216 8.96 1.65 -21.59
C ALA A 216 10.46 1.62 -21.28
N TYR A 217 10.86 1.46 -20.02
CA TYR A 217 12.28 1.30 -19.64
C TYR A 217 12.89 0.04 -20.26
N VAL A 218 12.20 -1.09 -20.22
CA VAL A 218 12.64 -2.36 -20.83
C VAL A 218 12.88 -2.22 -22.33
N THR A 219 11.94 -1.60 -23.03
CA THR A 219 12.01 -1.50 -24.50
C THR A 219 12.97 -0.41 -24.98
N THR A 220 12.95 0.78 -24.34
CA THR A 220 13.71 1.94 -24.85
C THR A 220 15.11 2.05 -24.27
N ILE A 221 15.36 1.57 -23.04
CA ILE A 221 16.67 1.71 -22.36
C ILE A 221 17.43 0.39 -22.34
N LEU A 222 16.78 -0.72 -21.98
CA LEU A 222 17.44 -2.02 -21.96
C LEU A 222 17.48 -2.69 -23.32
N HIS A 223 16.65 -2.23 -24.28
CA HIS A 223 16.49 -2.83 -25.62
C HIS A 223 16.19 -4.33 -25.55
N LYS A 224 15.24 -4.73 -24.68
CA LYS A 224 14.86 -6.11 -24.41
C LYS A 224 13.40 -6.36 -24.75
N GLY A 225 13.03 -7.64 -24.87
CA GLY A 225 11.66 -8.06 -25.09
C GLY A 225 10.78 -7.93 -23.84
N GLU A 226 9.46 -8.09 -24.03
CA GLU A 226 8.46 -7.90 -22.97
C GLU A 226 8.64 -8.83 -21.77
N GLU A 227 9.28 -9.99 -21.96
CA GLU A 227 9.59 -10.96 -20.91
C GLU A 227 10.47 -10.37 -19.79
N TRP A 228 11.30 -9.37 -20.11
CA TRP A 228 12.16 -8.69 -19.13
C TRP A 228 11.38 -7.88 -18.10
N TRP A 229 10.19 -7.41 -18.47
CA TRP A 229 9.26 -6.81 -17.50
C TRP A 229 8.91 -7.81 -16.38
N GLY A 230 8.66 -9.07 -16.75
CA GLY A 230 8.41 -10.14 -15.79
C GLY A 230 9.63 -10.42 -14.90
N TYR A 231 10.84 -10.47 -15.47
CA TYR A 231 12.08 -10.70 -14.71
C TYR A 231 12.36 -9.55 -13.73
N ILE A 232 12.15 -8.29 -14.10
CA ILE A 232 12.30 -7.12 -13.23
C ILE A 232 11.34 -7.21 -12.05
N ASN A 233 10.06 -7.45 -12.30
CA ASN A 233 9.07 -7.58 -11.24
C ASN A 233 9.40 -8.75 -10.29
N THR A 234 9.77 -9.91 -10.84
CA THR A 234 10.17 -11.08 -10.05
C THR A 234 11.38 -10.77 -9.18
N SER A 235 12.42 -10.12 -9.74
CA SER A 235 13.61 -9.70 -8.99
C SER A 235 13.27 -8.76 -7.84
N TYR A 236 12.37 -7.80 -8.08
CA TYR A 236 11.89 -6.88 -7.04
C TYR A 236 11.14 -7.63 -5.92
N TYR A 237 10.23 -8.55 -6.26
CA TYR A 237 9.52 -9.35 -5.25
C TYR A 237 10.46 -10.26 -4.46
N VAL A 238 11.43 -10.90 -5.11
CA VAL A 238 12.48 -11.66 -4.41
C VAL A 238 13.23 -10.76 -3.42
N GLY A 239 13.61 -9.56 -3.85
CA GLY A 239 14.26 -8.59 -2.98
C GLY A 239 13.38 -8.18 -1.78
N THR A 240 12.09 -7.89 -2.01
CA THR A 240 11.18 -7.50 -0.92
C THR A 240 10.92 -8.64 0.05
N LEU A 241 10.86 -9.90 -0.40
CA LEU A 241 10.76 -11.07 0.47
C LEU A 241 12.02 -11.23 1.34
N ILE A 242 13.21 -11.08 0.74
CA ILE A 242 14.48 -11.06 1.48
C ILE A 242 14.47 -9.92 2.51
N GLY A 243 14.00 -8.74 2.11
CA GLY A 243 13.89 -7.57 2.98
C GLY A 243 12.97 -7.77 4.18
N GLY A 244 11.80 -8.36 3.97
CA GLY A 244 10.85 -8.70 5.04
C GLY A 244 11.45 -9.70 6.03
N LEU A 245 12.15 -10.74 5.53
CA LEU A 245 12.83 -11.73 6.34
C LEU A 245 14.00 -11.11 7.15
N LEU A 246 14.79 -10.23 6.53
CA LEU A 246 15.85 -9.50 7.21
C LEU A 246 15.29 -8.58 8.30
N ALA A 247 14.22 -7.83 8.00
CA ALA A 247 13.56 -6.96 8.98
C ALA A 247 13.01 -7.77 10.17
N TRP A 248 12.45 -8.96 9.92
CA TRP A 248 12.02 -9.86 10.99
C TRP A 248 13.20 -10.34 11.86
N LYS A 249 14.29 -10.79 11.24
CA LYS A 249 15.50 -11.23 11.97
C LYS A 249 16.17 -10.10 12.75
N MET A 250 16.19 -8.90 12.19
CA MET A 250 16.76 -7.69 12.79
C MET A 250 15.77 -6.88 13.59
N SER A 251 14.58 -7.41 13.89
CA SER A 251 13.46 -6.64 14.47
C SER A 251 13.83 -5.91 15.76
N SER A 252 14.63 -6.51 16.64
CA SER A 252 15.10 -5.86 17.88
C SER A 252 16.02 -4.67 17.61
N TYR A 253 16.94 -4.80 16.65
CA TYR A 253 17.81 -3.70 16.25
C TYR A 253 17.02 -2.55 15.62
N ILE A 254 16.12 -2.87 14.67
CA ILE A 254 15.27 -1.88 14.00
C ILE A 254 14.36 -1.20 15.00
N GLN A 255 13.74 -1.94 15.95
CA GLN A 255 12.86 -1.39 16.98
C GLN A 255 13.57 -0.33 17.84
N ASN A 256 14.83 -0.57 18.21
CA ASN A 256 15.63 0.36 19.00
C ASN A 256 16.23 1.52 18.18
N ASN A 257 16.18 1.43 16.83
CA ASN A 257 16.80 2.39 15.93
C ASN A 257 15.86 2.77 14.76
N LEU A 258 14.56 2.94 15.01
CA LEU A 258 13.53 3.15 13.98
C LEU A 258 13.89 4.26 12.99
N ILE A 259 14.19 5.48 13.50
CA ILE A 259 14.48 6.62 12.65
C ILE A 259 15.78 6.41 11.85
N ARG A 260 16.81 5.82 12.47
CA ARG A 260 18.07 5.52 11.78
C ARG A 260 17.87 4.46 10.68
N SER A 261 17.11 3.41 10.96
CA SER A 261 16.79 2.35 9.99
C SER A 261 15.99 2.89 8.81
N MET A 262 15.00 3.74 9.08
CA MET A 262 14.21 4.45 8.09
C MET A 262 15.10 5.35 7.21
N SER A 263 15.98 6.14 7.81
CA SER A 263 16.86 7.07 7.09
C SER A 263 17.84 6.34 6.17
N ILE A 264 18.50 5.30 6.70
CA ILE A 264 19.45 4.49 5.90
C ILE A 264 18.72 3.75 4.79
N GLY A 265 17.55 3.17 5.08
CA GLY A 265 16.73 2.50 4.09
C GLY A 265 16.33 3.40 2.93
N SER A 266 15.81 4.61 3.22
CA SER A 266 15.47 5.60 2.19
C SER A 266 16.67 6.06 1.38
N LEU A 267 17.82 6.33 2.05
CA LEU A 267 19.05 6.77 1.36
C LEU A 267 19.55 5.69 0.40
N MET A 268 19.66 4.45 0.86
CA MET A 268 20.12 3.34 0.02
C MET A 268 19.14 3.07 -1.13
N PHE A 269 17.84 3.13 -0.87
CA PHE A 269 16.82 2.97 -1.90
C PHE A 269 16.92 4.08 -2.97
N SER A 270 17.19 5.33 -2.58
CA SER A 270 17.43 6.44 -3.50
C SER A 270 18.65 6.18 -4.40
N ILE A 271 19.78 5.79 -3.82
CA ILE A 271 21.02 5.51 -4.56
C ILE A 271 20.80 4.37 -5.56
N LEU A 272 20.17 3.28 -5.11
CA LEU A 272 19.88 2.15 -5.98
C LEU A 272 18.91 2.50 -7.11
N THR A 273 17.90 3.34 -6.83
CA THR A 273 16.96 3.84 -7.85
C THR A 273 17.68 4.70 -8.88
N PHE A 274 18.62 5.55 -8.45
CA PHE A 274 19.46 6.32 -9.36
C PHE A 274 20.31 5.42 -10.27
N LEU A 275 21.02 4.45 -9.68
CA LEU A 275 21.84 3.48 -10.43
C LEU A 275 21.00 2.66 -11.42
N TYR A 276 19.77 2.29 -11.01
CA TYR A 276 18.84 1.60 -11.88
C TYR A 276 18.44 2.46 -13.09
N GLY A 277 18.13 3.73 -12.89
CA GLY A 277 17.84 4.66 -13.99
C GLY A 277 19.01 4.89 -14.95
N MET A 278 20.24 4.80 -14.45
CA MET A 278 21.45 5.01 -15.25
C MET A 278 21.91 3.78 -16.04
N THR A 279 21.59 2.55 -15.57
CA THR A 279 22.05 1.34 -16.24
C THR A 279 21.31 1.09 -17.57
N SER A 280 22.04 0.55 -18.55
CA SER A 280 21.47 0.00 -19.78
C SER A 280 21.65 -1.53 -19.86
N SER A 281 22.18 -2.15 -18.80
CA SER A 281 22.36 -3.60 -18.71
C SER A 281 21.19 -4.24 -18.00
N GLY A 282 20.49 -5.16 -18.66
CA GLY A 282 19.36 -5.89 -18.07
C GLY A 282 19.75 -6.68 -16.81
N PHE A 283 20.90 -7.36 -16.81
CA PHE A 283 21.34 -8.14 -15.65
C PHE A 283 21.67 -7.24 -14.44
N ILE A 284 22.29 -6.08 -14.67
CA ILE A 284 22.53 -5.11 -13.59
C ILE A 284 21.21 -4.58 -13.07
N ALA A 285 20.23 -4.31 -13.93
CA ALA A 285 18.89 -3.88 -13.53
C ALA A 285 18.19 -4.91 -12.64
N LEU A 286 18.24 -6.23 -12.97
CA LEU A 286 17.70 -7.29 -12.13
C LEU A 286 18.38 -7.34 -10.75
N PHE A 287 19.71 -7.25 -10.72
CA PHE A 287 20.48 -7.26 -9.49
C PHE A 287 20.15 -6.06 -8.60
N LEU A 288 20.06 -4.86 -9.17
CA LEU A 288 19.65 -3.66 -8.45
C LEU A 288 18.22 -3.78 -7.88
N CYS A 289 17.28 -4.37 -8.62
CA CYS A 289 15.92 -4.63 -8.14
C CYS A 289 15.91 -5.55 -6.90
N VAL A 290 16.75 -6.61 -6.89
CA VAL A 290 16.89 -7.47 -5.69
C VAL A 290 17.43 -6.68 -4.50
N LEU A 291 18.43 -5.83 -4.71
CA LEU A 291 19.02 -5.01 -3.64
C LEU A 291 18.08 -3.91 -3.12
N MET A 292 17.22 -3.36 -3.98
CA MET A 292 16.23 -2.36 -3.59
C MET A 292 15.21 -2.91 -2.58
N GLY A 293 14.84 -4.18 -2.72
CA GLY A 293 13.81 -4.79 -1.90
C GLY A 293 14.05 -4.69 -0.40
N PRO A 294 15.22 -5.12 0.14
CA PRO A 294 15.56 -4.96 1.55
C PRO A 294 15.53 -3.50 2.04
N CYS A 295 16.06 -2.58 1.24
CA CYS A 295 16.08 -1.16 1.59
C CYS A 295 14.66 -0.60 1.71
N TYR A 296 13.80 -0.93 0.74
CA TYR A 296 12.38 -0.57 0.75
C TYR A 296 11.67 -1.13 1.99
N GLN A 297 11.80 -2.43 2.26
CA GLN A 297 11.08 -3.09 3.35
C GLN A 297 11.50 -2.60 4.74
N ILE A 298 12.79 -2.43 4.99
CA ILE A 298 13.28 -1.91 6.28
C ILE A 298 12.76 -0.50 6.51
N ARG A 299 12.79 0.35 5.48
CA ARG A 299 12.23 1.70 5.53
C ARG A 299 10.73 1.68 5.83
N ASP A 300 9.94 0.97 5.02
CA ASP A 300 8.49 0.90 5.10
C ASP A 300 8.00 0.39 6.47
N ILE A 301 8.61 -0.68 6.97
CA ILE A 301 8.32 -1.24 8.29
C ILE A 301 8.67 -0.24 9.40
N SER A 302 9.78 0.49 9.26
CA SER A 302 10.18 1.50 10.23
C SER A 302 9.22 2.70 10.24
N GLN A 303 8.83 3.21 9.06
CA GLN A 303 7.84 4.30 8.91
C GLN A 303 6.50 3.91 9.51
N THR A 304 5.98 2.74 9.14
CA THR A 304 4.72 2.21 9.70
C THR A 304 4.79 2.09 11.21
N THR A 305 5.92 1.62 11.76
CA THR A 305 6.09 1.48 13.22
C THR A 305 6.17 2.84 13.91
N VAL A 306 6.82 3.85 13.30
CA VAL A 306 6.82 5.22 13.84
C VAL A 306 5.40 5.78 13.86
N LEU A 307 4.62 5.65 12.79
CA LEU A 307 3.23 6.08 12.75
C LEU A 307 2.41 5.40 13.87
N GLN A 308 2.55 4.09 14.02
CA GLN A 308 1.82 3.30 15.02
C GLN A 308 2.21 3.61 16.47
N SER A 309 3.49 3.88 16.72
CA SER A 309 4.00 4.15 18.08
C SER A 309 3.77 5.60 18.55
N SER A 310 3.55 6.52 17.60
CA SER A 310 3.39 7.96 17.86
C SER A 310 1.95 8.37 18.22
N VAL A 311 1.00 7.46 18.15
CA VAL A 311 -0.43 7.73 18.39
C VAL A 311 -1.00 6.73 19.39
N ALA A 312 -1.93 7.17 20.22
CA ALA A 312 -2.68 6.26 21.06
C ALA A 312 -3.45 5.23 20.21
N PRO A 313 -3.47 3.94 20.59
CA PRO A 313 -4.10 2.89 19.79
C PRO A 313 -5.56 3.17 19.39
N ALA A 314 -6.30 3.89 20.25
CA ALA A 314 -7.67 4.30 20.01
C ALA A 314 -7.83 5.24 18.80
N LEU A 315 -6.85 6.08 18.52
CA LEU A 315 -6.89 7.11 17.49
C LEU A 315 -6.23 6.69 16.16
N LEU A 316 -5.56 5.54 16.14
CA LEU A 316 -4.80 5.08 14.96
C LEU A 316 -5.68 4.94 13.72
N SER A 317 -6.88 4.37 13.83
CA SER A 317 -7.76 4.21 12.68
C SER A 317 -8.17 5.58 12.08
N LYS A 318 -8.40 6.59 12.93
CA LYS A 318 -8.73 7.96 12.49
C LYS A 318 -7.51 8.63 11.82
N MET A 319 -6.32 8.43 12.37
CA MET A 319 -5.08 8.91 11.77
C MET A 319 -4.85 8.26 10.39
N TYR A 320 -4.98 6.94 10.30
CA TYR A 320 -4.80 6.23 9.02
C TYR A 320 -5.82 6.60 7.94
N THR A 321 -7.04 7.03 8.31
CA THR A 321 -8.00 7.55 7.32
C THR A 321 -7.53 8.85 6.68
N ALA A 322 -7.05 9.80 7.48
CA ALA A 322 -6.51 11.07 6.96
C ALA A 322 -5.22 10.84 6.14
N HIS A 323 -4.32 10.00 6.64
CA HIS A 323 -3.10 9.58 5.95
C HIS A 323 -3.41 8.90 4.61
N GLY A 324 -4.33 7.92 4.60
CA GLY A 324 -4.75 7.23 3.39
C GLY A 324 -5.42 8.14 2.35
N ALA A 325 -6.17 9.16 2.79
CA ALA A 325 -6.74 10.16 1.89
C ALA A 325 -5.65 10.97 1.17
N LEU A 326 -4.62 11.40 1.91
CA LEU A 326 -3.45 12.08 1.33
C LEU A 326 -2.72 11.19 0.32
N LEU A 327 -2.43 9.94 0.68
CA LEU A 327 -1.71 9.03 -0.20
C LEU A 327 -2.53 8.67 -1.45
N SER A 328 -3.85 8.49 -1.32
CA SER A 328 -4.72 8.25 -2.48
C SER A 328 -4.72 9.44 -3.45
N THR A 329 -4.75 10.66 -2.91
CA THR A 329 -4.66 11.89 -3.72
C THR A 329 -3.30 11.99 -4.41
N ALA A 330 -2.20 11.76 -3.67
CA ALA A 330 -0.85 11.78 -4.21
C ALA A 330 -0.67 10.72 -5.31
N SER A 331 -1.18 9.51 -5.11
CA SER A 331 -1.15 8.43 -6.12
C SER A 331 -1.86 8.83 -7.40
N GLY A 332 -3.08 9.38 -7.29
CA GLY A 332 -3.84 9.82 -8.47
C GLY A 332 -3.13 10.93 -9.26
N LEU A 333 -2.64 11.96 -8.56
CA LEU A 333 -1.88 13.03 -9.18
C LEU A 333 -0.57 12.55 -9.81
N SER A 334 0.13 11.65 -9.12
CA SER A 334 1.38 11.09 -9.61
C SER A 334 1.20 10.28 -10.88
N MET A 335 0.15 9.44 -10.96
CA MET A 335 -0.13 8.65 -12.16
C MET A 335 -0.29 9.53 -13.42
N LEU A 336 -0.95 10.67 -13.27
CA LEU A 336 -1.12 11.63 -14.38
C LEU A 336 0.19 12.34 -14.71
N SER A 337 0.87 12.86 -13.69
CA SER A 337 2.09 13.68 -13.89
C SER A 337 3.25 12.86 -14.45
N ILE A 338 3.46 11.64 -13.94
CA ILE A 338 4.59 10.79 -14.35
C ILE A 338 4.44 10.33 -15.80
N GLY A 339 3.21 10.03 -16.26
CA GLY A 339 2.97 9.73 -17.67
C GLY A 339 3.40 10.88 -18.57
N ILE A 340 2.92 12.10 -18.28
CA ILE A 340 3.27 13.32 -19.04
C ILE A 340 4.80 13.57 -19.03
N ILE A 341 5.43 13.49 -17.86
CA ILE A 341 6.88 13.73 -17.75
C ILE A 341 7.66 12.67 -18.54
N THR A 342 7.21 11.41 -18.51
CA THR A 342 7.86 10.33 -19.26
C THR A 342 7.78 10.57 -20.77
N ASP A 343 6.63 11.02 -21.27
CA ASP A 343 6.42 11.30 -22.68
C ASP A 343 7.25 12.50 -23.16
N MET A 344 7.42 13.54 -22.30
CA MET A 344 8.16 14.75 -22.64
C MET A 344 9.67 14.61 -22.51
N PHE A 345 10.15 13.93 -21.47
CA PHE A 345 11.57 13.92 -21.08
C PHE A 345 12.21 12.53 -21.12
N GLY A 346 11.44 11.51 -21.45
CA GLY A 346 11.89 10.13 -21.54
C GLY A 346 11.97 9.41 -20.19
N VAL A 347 12.02 8.07 -20.27
CA VAL A 347 11.93 7.17 -19.12
C VAL A 347 13.11 7.31 -18.16
N ARG A 348 14.33 7.55 -18.67
CA ARG A 348 15.51 7.69 -17.80
C ARG A 348 15.40 8.88 -16.86
N THR A 349 14.88 10.00 -17.37
CA THR A 349 14.68 11.23 -16.58
C THR A 349 13.76 11.01 -15.40
N ILE A 350 12.69 10.21 -15.59
CA ILE A 350 11.72 9.98 -14.49
C ILE A 350 12.33 9.14 -13.36
N TYR A 351 13.23 8.16 -13.63
CA TYR A 351 13.96 7.45 -12.60
C TYR A 351 14.93 8.34 -11.82
N ILE A 352 15.56 9.31 -12.50
CA ILE A 352 16.42 10.31 -11.86
C ILE A 352 15.58 11.21 -10.94
N ILE A 353 14.46 11.75 -11.43
CA ILE A 353 13.54 12.56 -10.62
C ILE A 353 13.06 11.78 -9.40
N ALA A 354 12.64 10.53 -9.57
CA ALA A 354 12.20 9.70 -8.47
C ALA A 354 13.32 9.45 -7.45
N SER A 355 14.55 9.22 -7.89
CA SER A 355 15.68 9.05 -6.97
C SER A 355 15.94 10.32 -6.15
N ILE A 356 15.83 11.51 -6.76
CA ILE A 356 15.96 12.80 -6.07
C ILE A 356 14.82 12.98 -5.05
N LEU A 357 13.58 12.65 -5.40
CA LEU A 357 12.46 12.71 -4.49
C LEU A 357 12.65 11.79 -3.28
N ILE A 358 13.12 10.56 -3.50
CA ILE A 358 13.42 9.60 -2.41
C ILE A 358 14.59 10.12 -1.56
N LEU A 359 15.58 10.79 -2.16
CA LEU A 359 16.67 11.45 -1.43
C LEU A 359 16.14 12.58 -0.53
N CYS A 360 15.20 13.39 -1.03
CA CYS A 360 14.53 14.41 -0.20
C CYS A 360 13.78 13.76 0.97
N SER A 361 13.10 12.63 0.76
CA SER A 361 12.48 11.85 1.83
C SER A 361 13.53 11.40 2.87
N ALA A 362 14.67 10.87 2.42
CA ALA A 362 15.78 10.50 3.30
C ALA A 362 16.29 11.71 4.13
N CYS A 363 16.43 12.87 3.52
CA CYS A 363 16.83 14.11 4.22
C CYS A 363 15.80 14.51 5.31
N LEU A 364 14.51 14.38 5.01
CA LEU A 364 13.45 14.63 6.01
C LEU A 364 13.58 13.68 7.20
N SER A 365 13.86 12.41 6.98
CA SER A 365 14.04 11.44 8.05
C SER A 365 15.26 11.75 8.94
N PHE A 366 16.36 12.24 8.36
CA PHE A 366 17.52 12.68 9.13
C PHE A 366 17.21 13.90 10.02
N SER A 367 16.28 14.76 9.63
CA SER A 367 15.85 15.88 10.48
C SER A 367 15.16 15.40 11.77
N LEU A 368 14.42 14.30 11.71
CA LEU A 368 13.83 13.67 12.91
C LEU A 368 14.89 13.14 13.89
N LEU A 369 16.02 12.63 13.39
CA LEU A 369 17.11 12.19 14.28
C LEU A 369 17.66 13.33 15.12
N LYS A 370 17.76 14.52 14.56
CA LYS A 370 18.20 15.71 15.32
C LYS A 370 17.17 16.10 16.39
N TYR A 371 15.88 16.09 16.03
CA TYR A 371 14.81 16.47 16.94
C TYR A 371 14.75 15.55 18.17
N HIS A 372 14.76 14.24 17.98
CA HIS A 372 14.74 13.28 19.10
C HIS A 372 15.98 13.34 20.01
N LYS A 373 17.16 13.65 19.46
CA LYS A 373 18.36 13.85 20.28
C LYS A 373 18.27 15.09 21.16
N THR A 374 17.65 16.16 20.69
CA THR A 374 17.44 17.39 21.45
C THR A 374 16.46 17.15 22.59
N GLU A 375 15.32 16.49 22.33
CA GLU A 375 14.35 16.13 23.37
C GLU A 375 14.93 15.23 24.47
N GLN A 376 15.77 14.25 24.12
CA GLN A 376 16.44 13.40 25.12
C GLN A 376 17.46 14.15 25.96
N ASN A 377 18.15 15.12 25.39
CA ASN A 377 19.10 15.97 26.16
C ASN A 377 18.39 16.95 27.08
N ASP A 378 17.23 17.48 26.66
CA ASP A 378 16.45 18.43 27.50
C ASP A 378 15.76 17.72 28.69
N ILE A 379 15.48 16.41 28.60
CA ILE A 379 14.92 15.60 29.69
C ILE A 379 16.01 15.14 30.68
N SER A 380 17.27 15.11 30.24
CA SER A 380 18.41 14.68 31.05
C SER A 380 19.10 15.82 31.83
N LEU A 381 18.67 17.06 31.63
CA LEU A 381 19.05 18.26 32.39
C LEU A 381 17.94 18.63 33.41
#